data_7dedc4ec33d177bcf779043ef35dff24
#
_entry.id   7dedc4ec33d177bcf779043ef35dff24
#
_cell.length_a   1.000
_cell.length_b   1.000
_cell.length_c   1.000
_cell.angle_alpha   90.00
_cell.angle_beta   90.00
_cell.angle_gamma   90.00
#
_symmetry.space_group_name_H-M   'P 1'
#
loop_
_entity.id
_entity.type
_entity.pdbx_description
1 polymer ?
#
loop_
_entity_poly.entity_id
_entity_poly.type
_entity_poly.pdbx_seq_one_letter_code
_entity_poly.pdbx_strand_id
1 'polypeptide(L)'
;MEHESNDRRRRPTQAERAARPEQPVKKKRRTSPAALEAQRQREERRRAAAQQPEQPTSAPEQPRQTTERPRRQAEPERRQRVPSPARSSRAAQTAQRHREERKESNYLQGQRRKQQRQAKQRTRMRIGKAAWKRIAVMAGIVIAVVLSMVIFFRVQDVKVYGNSKYSAQQVTDACGVAKGDNLLTMSRGEVAGNVLAALPYVNTVQVTRQLPDTLVITVTEYETTFAMTDESGAYYLVTAGGKVAEKVNEKDARQHVVIQGATLQSPQVGQAASIGGGLTETVRTVMTELDAAELTEQITSVTVGSASKITAYYEDRFEVHLGSSERLAYKLEFLKTVIAQQKDYATGSIDLTLSDGDQAHVRLDS
;
A
#
# COMPACT_ATOMS: atom_id res chain seq x y z
N MET A 1 21.57 -63.53 30.94
CA MET A 1 21.88 -63.43 29.52
C MET A 1 20.81 -62.56 28.91
N GLU A 2 21.24 -61.58 28.18
CA GLU A 2 20.51 -60.61 27.32
C GLU A 2 19.72 -59.49 27.99
N HIS A 3 20.42 -58.38 28.14
CA HIS A 3 19.91 -57.04 28.37
C HIS A 3 19.36 -56.48 27.07
N GLU A 4 18.05 -56.32 27.03
CA GLU A 4 17.41 -55.51 25.95
C GLU A 4 17.19 -54.08 26.45
N SER A 5 18.00 -53.15 25.98
CA SER A 5 17.97 -51.73 26.32
C SER A 5 16.89 -51.03 25.48
N ASN A 6 15.79 -50.67 26.15
CA ASN A 6 14.65 -49.96 25.58
C ASN A 6 14.92 -48.45 25.63
N ASP A 7 15.45 -47.87 24.55
CA ASP A 7 15.68 -46.44 24.36
C ASP A 7 14.35 -45.71 24.05
N ARG A 8 13.62 -45.37 25.13
CA ARG A 8 12.42 -44.50 25.04
C ARG A 8 12.86 -43.05 24.88
N ARG A 9 12.86 -42.51 23.66
CA ARG A 9 13.00 -41.10 23.37
C ARG A 9 11.93 -40.30 24.10
N ARG A 10 12.33 -39.63 25.18
CA ARG A 10 11.49 -38.68 25.94
C ARG A 10 11.15 -37.47 25.07
N ARG A 11 9.85 -37.17 24.95
CA ARG A 11 9.39 -35.90 24.35
C ARG A 11 9.73 -34.77 25.34
N PRO A 12 10.31 -33.66 24.87
CA PRO A 12 10.64 -32.53 25.76
C PRO A 12 9.36 -31.88 26.32
N THR A 13 9.40 -31.54 27.60
CA THR A 13 8.31 -30.88 28.33
C THR A 13 8.12 -29.42 27.91
N GLN A 14 6.93 -28.86 28.22
CA GLN A 14 6.52 -27.50 27.82
C GLN A 14 7.47 -26.42 28.36
N ALA A 15 8.19 -26.66 29.45
CA ALA A 15 9.16 -25.76 30.05
C ALA A 15 10.47 -25.60 29.22
N GLU A 16 10.90 -26.67 28.52
CA GLU A 16 12.10 -26.62 27.68
C GLU A 16 11.89 -25.90 26.32
N ARG A 17 10.64 -25.67 25.91
CA ARG A 17 10.31 -24.87 24.73
C ARG A 17 10.44 -23.36 24.94
N ALA A 18 10.42 -22.89 26.20
CA ALA A 18 10.48 -21.43 26.52
C ALA A 18 11.91 -20.86 26.57
N ALA A 19 12.94 -21.71 26.50
CA ALA A 19 14.34 -21.28 26.65
C ALA A 19 15.14 -21.18 25.36
N ARG A 20 14.49 -21.22 24.17
CA ARG A 20 15.19 -21.04 22.89
C ARG A 20 15.20 -19.55 22.54
N PRO A 21 16.39 -18.91 22.36
CA PRO A 21 16.45 -17.52 21.89
C PRO A 21 15.87 -17.41 20.48
N GLU A 22 14.90 -16.53 20.31
CA GLU A 22 14.30 -16.22 19.02
C GLU A 22 15.37 -15.70 18.07
N GLN A 23 15.56 -16.39 16.96
CA GLN A 23 16.38 -15.87 15.86
C GLN A 23 15.67 -14.66 15.25
N PRO A 24 16.39 -13.55 14.92
CA PRO A 24 15.77 -12.36 14.35
C PRO A 24 15.11 -12.70 13.02
N VAL A 25 13.80 -12.56 12.97
CA VAL A 25 12.99 -12.69 11.75
C VAL A 25 13.49 -11.62 10.76
N LYS A 26 14.09 -12.04 9.66
CA LYS A 26 14.48 -11.16 8.56
C LYS A 26 13.22 -10.46 8.04
N LYS A 27 13.03 -9.18 8.38
CA LYS A 27 11.98 -8.32 7.83
C LYS A 27 12.07 -8.38 6.32
N LYS A 28 11.10 -8.98 5.65
CA LYS A 28 10.92 -8.90 4.19
C LYS A 28 10.84 -7.41 3.85
N ARG A 29 11.81 -6.89 3.09
CA ARG A 29 11.76 -5.54 2.54
C ARG A 29 10.46 -5.42 1.76
N ARG A 30 9.56 -4.53 2.18
CA ARG A 30 8.38 -4.15 1.41
C ARG A 30 8.90 -3.56 0.10
N THR A 31 8.67 -4.25 -1.00
CA THR A 31 8.94 -3.72 -2.34
C THR A 31 8.04 -2.50 -2.54
N SER A 32 8.64 -1.37 -2.90
CA SER A 32 7.88 -0.15 -3.19
C SER A 32 6.91 -0.38 -4.35
N PRO A 33 5.75 0.31 -4.39
CA PRO A 33 4.79 0.19 -5.48
C PRO A 33 5.43 0.33 -6.87
N ALA A 34 6.37 1.26 -7.03
CA ALA A 34 7.14 1.45 -8.26
C ALA A 34 7.99 0.24 -8.67
N ALA A 35 8.51 -0.52 -7.70
CA ALA A 35 9.26 -1.74 -8.00
C ALA A 35 8.34 -2.89 -8.48
N LEU A 36 7.12 -2.95 -7.96
CA LEU A 36 6.10 -3.92 -8.40
C LEU A 36 5.61 -3.60 -9.82
N GLU A 37 5.44 -2.33 -10.13
CA GLU A 37 5.02 -1.85 -11.47
C GLU A 37 6.08 -2.10 -12.53
N ALA A 38 7.36 -1.84 -12.19
CA ALA A 38 8.49 -2.18 -13.06
C ALA A 38 8.64 -3.69 -13.28
N GLN A 39 8.27 -4.52 -12.31
CA GLN A 39 8.28 -5.97 -12.44
C GLN A 39 7.16 -6.46 -13.36
N ARG A 40 5.94 -5.88 -13.25
CA ARG A 40 4.82 -6.15 -14.17
C ARG A 40 5.13 -5.77 -15.61
N GLN A 41 5.72 -4.60 -15.85
CA GLN A 41 6.11 -4.17 -17.19
C GLN A 41 7.20 -5.07 -17.82
N ARG A 42 8.12 -5.62 -17.02
CA ARG A 42 9.11 -6.59 -17.50
C ARG A 42 8.48 -7.93 -17.85
N GLU A 43 7.50 -8.37 -17.10
CA GLU A 43 6.76 -9.61 -17.37
C GLU A 43 5.87 -9.48 -18.62
N GLU A 44 5.19 -8.35 -18.80
CA GLU A 44 4.40 -8.06 -20.00
C GLU A 44 5.27 -8.00 -21.27
N ARG A 45 6.46 -7.36 -21.20
CA ARG A 45 7.42 -7.37 -22.32
C ARG A 45 7.94 -8.77 -22.63
N ARG A 46 8.14 -9.63 -21.63
CA ARG A 46 8.51 -11.04 -21.84
C ARG A 46 7.37 -11.85 -22.49
N ARG A 47 6.13 -11.63 -22.10
CA ARG A 47 4.97 -12.29 -22.69
C ARG A 47 4.73 -11.80 -24.13
N ALA A 48 4.90 -10.52 -24.41
CA ALA A 48 4.80 -9.95 -25.75
C ALA A 48 5.90 -10.47 -26.69
N ALA A 49 7.14 -10.65 -26.19
CA ALA A 49 8.24 -11.24 -26.94
C ALA A 49 8.05 -12.75 -27.23
N ALA A 50 7.31 -13.46 -26.36
CA ALA A 50 7.00 -14.88 -26.54
C ALA A 50 5.79 -15.14 -27.47
N GLN A 51 5.05 -14.10 -27.84
CA GLN A 51 3.87 -14.18 -28.73
C GLN A 51 4.12 -13.66 -30.14
N GLN A 52 5.36 -13.29 -30.51
CA GLN A 52 5.68 -12.99 -31.90
C GLN A 52 5.82 -14.31 -32.67
N PRO A 53 5.02 -14.54 -33.71
CA PRO A 53 5.19 -15.71 -34.58
C PRO A 53 6.52 -15.55 -35.33
N GLU A 54 7.34 -16.59 -35.28
CA GLU A 54 8.57 -16.71 -36.08
C GLU A 54 8.25 -16.51 -37.54
N GLN A 55 8.70 -15.40 -38.12
CA GLN A 55 8.71 -15.24 -39.58
C GLN A 55 9.85 -16.08 -40.14
N PRO A 56 9.63 -16.93 -41.14
CA PRO A 56 10.69 -17.73 -41.78
C PRO A 56 11.57 -16.80 -42.63
N THR A 57 12.75 -16.51 -42.16
CA THR A 57 13.81 -15.92 -43.00
C THR A 57 14.39 -17.00 -43.88
N SER A 58 13.85 -17.10 -45.10
CA SER A 58 14.45 -17.85 -46.22
C SER A 58 15.64 -17.07 -46.79
N ALA A 59 16.85 -17.46 -46.43
CA ALA A 59 18.04 -17.16 -47.21
C ALA A 59 18.63 -18.47 -47.70
N PRO A 60 19.07 -18.57 -49.01
CA PRO A 60 19.43 -19.84 -49.64
C PRO A 60 20.76 -20.38 -49.07
N GLU A 61 20.72 -21.58 -48.53
CA GLU A 61 21.90 -22.38 -48.20
C GLU A 61 22.70 -22.74 -49.48
N GLN A 62 23.92 -22.28 -49.56
CA GLN A 62 24.90 -22.87 -50.47
C GLN A 62 25.46 -24.14 -49.80
N PRO A 63 25.55 -25.26 -50.52
CA PRO A 63 25.99 -26.53 -49.97
C PRO A 63 27.49 -26.49 -49.68
N ARG A 64 27.89 -26.66 -48.44
CA ARG A 64 29.26 -26.97 -48.02
C ARG A 64 29.59 -28.40 -48.46
N GLN A 65 30.39 -28.55 -49.46
CA GLN A 65 31.02 -29.81 -49.80
C GLN A 65 31.99 -30.27 -48.71
N THR A 66 31.58 -31.28 -48.02
CA THR A 66 32.44 -32.09 -47.15
C THR A 66 33.30 -32.98 -48.03
N THR A 67 34.55 -32.66 -48.26
CA THR A 67 35.56 -33.58 -48.81
C THR A 67 36.23 -34.31 -47.68
N GLU A 68 35.81 -35.53 -47.46
CA GLU A 68 36.55 -36.53 -46.68
C GLU A 68 37.88 -36.79 -47.35
N ARG A 69 38.99 -36.67 -46.60
CA ARG A 69 40.31 -37.09 -46.97
C ARG A 69 40.50 -38.54 -46.54
N PRO A 70 40.77 -39.47 -47.43
CA PRO A 70 41.16 -40.81 -47.04
C PRO A 70 42.61 -40.81 -46.55
N ARG A 71 42.82 -41.46 -45.45
CA ARG A 71 44.10 -41.83 -44.85
C ARG A 71 44.77 -42.83 -45.76
N ARG A 72 45.87 -42.44 -46.44
CA ARG A 72 46.82 -43.41 -47.06
C ARG A 72 48.14 -43.30 -46.33
N GLN A 73 48.52 -44.37 -45.70
CA GLN A 73 49.87 -44.72 -45.34
C GLN A 73 50.65 -45.05 -46.63
N ALA A 74 51.77 -44.49 -46.79
CA ALA A 74 52.87 -45.06 -47.56
C ALA A 74 54.20 -44.41 -47.20
N GLU A 75 55.06 -45.19 -46.80
CA GLU A 75 56.46 -45.06 -46.43
C GLU A 75 57.37 -44.63 -47.60
N PRO A 76 58.69 -44.38 -47.36
CA PRO A 76 59.37 -43.23 -47.95
C PRO A 76 60.25 -43.67 -49.19
N GLU A 77 60.27 -42.87 -50.20
CA GLU A 77 61.38 -42.89 -51.17
C GLU A 77 62.15 -41.57 -51.14
N ARG A 78 63.30 -41.71 -50.64
CA ARG A 78 64.39 -40.74 -50.59
C ARG A 78 64.89 -40.47 -52.01
N ARG A 79 64.36 -39.46 -52.70
CA ARG A 79 65.03 -38.89 -53.88
C ARG A 79 65.76 -37.60 -53.55
N GLN A 80 67.06 -37.66 -53.51
CA GLN A 80 67.91 -36.49 -53.44
C GLN A 80 67.63 -35.58 -54.64
N ARG A 81 67.02 -34.39 -54.40
CA ARG A 81 67.01 -33.31 -55.40
C ARG A 81 68.11 -32.32 -55.00
N VAL A 82 69.07 -32.26 -55.85
CA VAL A 82 70.15 -31.23 -55.86
C VAL A 82 69.46 -29.86 -56.04
N PRO A 83 69.64 -28.86 -55.16
CA PRO A 83 69.02 -27.56 -55.32
C PRO A 83 69.80 -26.75 -56.39
N SER A 84 69.07 -26.32 -57.41
CA SER A 84 69.57 -25.36 -58.39
C SER A 84 69.74 -23.99 -57.71
N PRO A 85 70.93 -23.37 -57.86
CA PRO A 85 71.25 -22.13 -57.09
C PRO A 85 70.43 -20.90 -57.49
N ALA A 86 69.70 -20.93 -58.57
CA ALA A 86 68.84 -19.78 -59.03
C ALA A 86 67.47 -19.66 -58.36
N ARG A 87 66.98 -20.70 -57.59
CA ARG A 87 65.68 -20.63 -56.88
C ARG A 87 65.77 -20.16 -55.41
N SER A 88 66.95 -20.27 -54.79
CA SER A 88 67.15 -19.88 -53.38
C SER A 88 67.22 -18.36 -53.22
N SER A 89 67.69 -17.62 -54.17
CA SER A 89 67.79 -16.16 -54.11
C SER A 89 66.41 -15.46 -54.21
N ARG A 90 65.50 -16.00 -55.03
CA ARG A 90 64.11 -15.43 -55.13
C ARG A 90 63.22 -15.72 -53.92
N ALA A 91 63.39 -16.89 -53.33
CA ALA A 91 62.62 -17.24 -52.12
C ALA A 91 63.13 -16.43 -50.89
N ALA A 92 64.47 -16.18 -50.84
CA ALA A 92 65.02 -15.32 -49.78
C ALA A 92 64.60 -13.85 -49.93
N GLN A 93 64.54 -13.33 -51.16
CA GLN A 93 64.09 -11.96 -51.43
C GLN A 93 62.57 -11.77 -51.14
N THR A 94 61.73 -12.74 -51.47
CA THR A 94 60.27 -12.69 -51.13
C THR A 94 60.07 -12.80 -49.60
N ALA A 95 60.80 -13.62 -48.91
CA ALA A 95 60.77 -13.74 -47.46
C ALA A 95 61.26 -12.46 -46.75
N GLN A 96 62.23 -11.75 -47.31
CA GLN A 96 62.68 -10.46 -46.80
C GLN A 96 61.63 -9.37 -47.04
N ARG A 97 61.02 -9.28 -48.23
CA ARG A 97 59.94 -8.34 -48.50
C ARG A 97 58.73 -8.55 -47.57
N HIS A 98 58.27 -9.77 -47.33
CA HIS A 98 57.20 -10.06 -46.39
C HIS A 98 57.59 -9.77 -44.94
N ARG A 99 58.84 -9.84 -44.55
CA ARG A 99 59.28 -9.42 -43.22
C ARG A 99 59.34 -7.89 -43.08
N GLU A 100 59.67 -7.17 -44.12
CA GLU A 100 59.67 -5.71 -44.15
C GLU A 100 58.24 -5.18 -44.14
N GLU A 101 57.33 -5.72 -44.98
CA GLU A 101 55.93 -5.38 -45.00
C GLU A 101 55.25 -5.65 -43.64
N ARG A 102 55.60 -6.76 -42.97
CA ARG A 102 55.07 -7.04 -41.60
C ARG A 102 55.62 -6.06 -40.55
N LYS A 103 56.87 -5.63 -40.67
CA LYS A 103 57.45 -4.63 -39.78
C LYS A 103 56.76 -3.27 -39.97
N GLU A 104 56.54 -2.89 -41.23
CA GLU A 104 55.90 -1.63 -41.57
C GLU A 104 54.41 -1.61 -41.16
N SER A 105 53.67 -2.71 -41.39
CA SER A 105 52.28 -2.85 -40.93
C SER A 105 52.15 -2.82 -39.39
N ASN A 106 53.08 -3.48 -38.69
CA ASN A 106 53.09 -3.45 -37.23
C ASN A 106 53.47 -2.07 -36.65
N TYR A 107 54.37 -1.35 -37.34
CA TYR A 107 54.73 0.01 -36.97
C TYR A 107 53.54 0.98 -37.15
N LEU A 108 52.84 0.88 -38.27
CA LEU A 108 51.64 1.69 -38.56
C LEU A 108 50.46 1.36 -37.61
N GLN A 109 50.25 0.07 -37.28
CA GLN A 109 49.27 -0.33 -36.26
C GLN A 109 49.67 0.19 -34.88
N GLY A 110 50.93 0.18 -34.53
CA GLY A 110 51.45 0.75 -33.28
C GLY A 110 51.18 2.26 -33.16
N GLN A 111 51.42 2.98 -34.25
CA GLN A 111 51.11 4.43 -34.31
C GLN A 111 49.61 4.71 -34.20
N ARG A 112 48.76 3.94 -34.93
CA ARG A 112 47.28 4.07 -34.83
C ARG A 112 46.80 3.78 -33.42
N ARG A 113 47.32 2.76 -32.73
CA ARG A 113 47.01 2.46 -31.32
C ARG A 113 47.45 3.56 -30.35
N LYS A 114 48.62 4.17 -30.58
CA LYS A 114 49.09 5.32 -29.79
C LYS A 114 48.19 6.56 -30.00
N GLN A 115 47.83 6.85 -31.26
CA GLN A 115 46.89 7.95 -31.56
C GLN A 115 45.50 7.73 -30.98
N GLN A 116 44.97 6.50 -31.05
CA GLN A 116 43.71 6.17 -30.44
C GLN A 116 43.71 6.25 -28.89
N ARG A 117 44.84 5.85 -28.26
CA ARG A 117 45.02 6.01 -26.81
C ARG A 117 45.11 7.48 -26.41
N GLN A 118 45.81 8.30 -27.18
CA GLN A 118 45.91 9.74 -26.96
C GLN A 118 44.55 10.44 -27.21
N ALA A 119 43.79 10.02 -28.23
CA ALA A 119 42.43 10.53 -28.46
C ALA A 119 41.49 10.16 -27.32
N LYS A 120 41.52 8.89 -26.81
CA LYS A 120 40.74 8.47 -25.64
C LYS A 120 41.17 9.16 -24.33
N GLN A 121 42.41 9.56 -24.18
CA GLN A 121 42.85 10.32 -23.01
C GLN A 121 42.43 11.80 -23.07
N ARG A 122 42.24 12.37 -24.29
CA ARG A 122 41.75 13.75 -24.45
C ARG A 122 40.25 13.93 -24.15
N THR A 123 39.47 12.86 -24.17
CA THR A 123 38.04 12.91 -23.83
C THR A 123 37.72 12.81 -22.34
N ARG A 124 38.68 12.69 -21.43
CA ARG A 124 38.46 13.06 -20.03
C ARG A 124 38.29 14.56 -20.00
N MET A 125 36.99 15.00 -20.02
CA MET A 125 36.66 16.41 -19.85
C MET A 125 37.38 16.94 -18.62
N ARG A 126 38.50 17.59 -18.79
CA ARG A 126 39.04 18.49 -17.77
C ARG A 126 38.04 19.64 -17.69
N ILE A 127 37.07 19.50 -16.77
CA ILE A 127 36.20 20.62 -16.40
C ILE A 127 37.18 21.75 -16.04
N GLY A 128 37.31 22.73 -16.91
CA GLY A 128 38.25 23.83 -16.71
C GLY A 128 37.87 24.57 -15.44
N LYS A 129 38.84 25.17 -14.75
CA LYS A 129 38.61 25.97 -13.53
C LYS A 129 37.44 26.98 -13.68
N ALA A 130 37.22 27.47 -14.90
CA ALA A 130 36.09 28.36 -15.22
C ALA A 130 34.73 27.65 -15.18
N ALA A 131 34.63 26.38 -15.62
CA ALA A 131 33.41 25.58 -15.53
C ALA A 131 33.10 25.18 -14.07
N TRP A 132 34.13 24.85 -13.29
CA TRP A 132 33.98 24.64 -11.84
C TRP A 132 33.43 25.87 -11.11
N LYS A 133 33.92 27.08 -11.45
CA LYS A 133 33.39 28.32 -10.88
C LYS A 133 31.92 28.52 -11.24
N ARG A 134 31.50 28.25 -12.49
CA ARG A 134 30.08 28.34 -12.91
C ARG A 134 29.20 27.33 -12.15
N ILE A 135 29.67 26.09 -12.01
CA ILE A 135 28.95 25.06 -11.23
C ILE A 135 28.84 25.46 -9.75
N ALA A 136 29.91 26.00 -9.15
CA ALA A 136 29.89 26.47 -7.77
C ALA A 136 28.91 27.65 -7.56
N VAL A 137 28.87 28.59 -8.50
CA VAL A 137 27.91 29.72 -8.47
C VAL A 137 26.47 29.21 -8.61
N MET A 138 26.22 28.29 -9.57
CA MET A 138 24.89 27.68 -9.72
C MET A 138 24.49 26.90 -8.48
N ALA A 139 25.39 26.12 -7.89
CA ALA A 139 25.13 25.42 -6.62
C ALA A 139 24.83 26.41 -5.47
N GLY A 140 25.56 27.51 -5.38
CA GLY A 140 25.31 28.56 -4.42
C GLY A 140 23.93 29.20 -4.58
N ILE A 141 23.50 29.48 -5.81
CA ILE A 141 22.15 29.97 -6.10
C ILE A 141 21.08 28.96 -5.68
N VAL A 142 21.24 27.69 -6.04
CA VAL A 142 20.31 26.63 -5.65
C VAL A 142 20.20 26.52 -4.13
N ILE A 143 21.33 26.54 -3.43
CA ILE A 143 21.37 26.50 -1.96
C ILE A 143 20.64 27.75 -1.40
N ALA A 144 20.88 28.92 -1.92
CA ALA A 144 20.22 30.15 -1.47
C ALA A 144 18.69 30.07 -1.67
N VAL A 145 18.23 29.57 -2.82
CA VAL A 145 16.80 29.35 -3.09
C VAL A 145 16.19 28.35 -2.12
N VAL A 146 16.87 27.20 -1.87
CA VAL A 146 16.40 26.19 -0.92
C VAL A 146 16.32 26.75 0.50
N LEU A 147 17.35 27.49 0.95
CA LEU A 147 17.34 28.15 2.25
C LEU A 147 16.21 29.18 2.36
N SER A 148 15.98 29.97 1.31
CA SER A 148 14.87 30.91 1.25
C SER A 148 13.52 30.18 1.38
N MET A 149 13.33 29.05 0.67
CA MET A 149 12.13 28.22 0.82
C MET A 149 11.93 27.71 2.24
N VAL A 150 12.99 27.22 2.90
CA VAL A 150 12.89 26.72 4.28
C VAL A 150 12.52 27.84 5.27
N ILE A 151 13.03 29.04 5.08
CA ILE A 151 12.79 30.17 5.99
C ILE A 151 11.41 30.79 5.74
N PHE A 152 11.00 30.91 4.48
CA PHE A 152 9.79 31.66 4.08
C PHE A 152 8.49 30.86 4.29
N PHE A 153 8.53 29.53 4.09
CA PHE A 153 7.34 28.68 4.19
C PHE A 153 7.25 28.02 5.58
N ARG A 154 7.22 28.81 6.65
CA ARG A 154 7.03 28.31 8.02
C ARG A 154 5.59 28.52 8.48
N VAL A 155 5.03 27.55 9.18
CA VAL A 155 3.70 27.65 9.79
C VAL A 155 3.69 28.79 10.82
N GLN A 156 2.91 29.82 10.57
CA GLN A 156 2.61 30.89 11.51
C GLN A 156 1.19 30.74 12.07
N ASP A 157 0.24 30.42 11.20
CA ASP A 157 -1.17 30.25 11.53
C ASP A 157 -1.70 28.88 11.17
N VAL A 158 -2.60 28.36 12.03
CA VAL A 158 -3.41 27.18 11.77
C VAL A 158 -4.88 27.59 11.83
N LYS A 159 -5.58 27.46 10.71
CA LYS A 159 -7.01 27.75 10.61
C LYS A 159 -7.80 26.46 10.61
N VAL A 160 -8.79 26.35 11.47
CA VAL A 160 -9.66 25.18 11.60
C VAL A 160 -11.06 25.56 11.17
N TYR A 161 -11.69 24.70 10.38
CA TYR A 161 -13.07 24.85 9.89
C TYR A 161 -13.84 23.54 10.09
N GLY A 162 -15.16 23.63 10.24
CA GLY A 162 -16.06 22.49 10.34
C GLY A 162 -16.08 21.80 11.70
N ASN A 163 -15.37 22.36 12.67
CA ASN A 163 -15.41 21.90 14.05
C ASN A 163 -16.68 22.43 14.76
N SER A 164 -17.37 21.56 15.45
CA SER A 164 -18.59 21.84 16.23
C SER A 164 -18.40 21.41 17.68
N LYS A 165 -18.11 20.14 17.89
CA LYS A 165 -17.89 19.52 19.22
C LYS A 165 -16.52 19.88 19.81
N TYR A 166 -15.48 19.92 18.98
CA TYR A 166 -14.15 20.32 19.42
C TYR A 166 -13.86 21.79 19.13
N SER A 167 -13.12 22.43 20.03
CA SER A 167 -12.62 23.78 19.77
C SER A 167 -11.50 23.76 18.72
N ALA A 168 -11.36 24.89 18.01
CA ALA A 168 -10.25 25.04 17.04
C ALA A 168 -8.87 24.79 17.68
N GLN A 169 -8.72 25.14 18.97
CA GLN A 169 -7.48 24.90 19.70
C GLN A 169 -7.21 23.40 19.90
N GLN A 170 -8.23 22.62 20.28
CA GLN A 170 -8.11 21.17 20.46
C GLN A 170 -7.69 20.48 19.15
N VAL A 171 -8.27 20.90 18.01
CA VAL A 171 -7.89 20.38 16.68
C VAL A 171 -6.44 20.77 16.33
N THR A 172 -6.06 22.01 16.64
CA THR A 172 -4.69 22.49 16.43
C THR A 172 -3.68 21.73 17.27
N ASP A 173 -3.98 21.49 18.55
CA ASP A 173 -3.10 20.74 19.45
C ASP A 173 -2.98 19.28 19.02
N ALA A 174 -4.09 18.69 18.55
CA ALA A 174 -4.13 17.32 18.05
C ALA A 174 -3.37 17.13 16.74
N CYS A 175 -3.22 18.16 15.92
CA CYS A 175 -2.58 18.02 14.60
C CYS A 175 -1.08 17.73 14.67
N GLY A 176 -0.43 18.00 15.82
CA GLY A 176 0.99 17.76 16.04
C GLY A 176 1.93 18.70 15.28
N VAL A 177 1.41 19.83 14.77
CA VAL A 177 2.19 20.83 14.02
C VAL A 177 2.53 21.98 14.93
N ALA A 178 3.83 22.29 15.03
CA ALA A 178 4.33 23.43 15.81
C ALA A 178 4.47 24.70 14.94
N LYS A 179 4.33 25.87 15.58
CA LYS A 179 4.70 27.13 14.92
C LYS A 179 6.18 27.11 14.54
N GLY A 180 6.47 27.43 13.28
CA GLY A 180 7.82 27.38 12.74
C GLY A 180 8.15 26.12 11.92
N ASP A 181 7.31 25.09 11.95
CA ASP A 181 7.45 23.94 11.08
C ASP A 181 7.35 24.33 9.61
N ASN A 182 8.00 23.58 8.73
CA ASN A 182 8.01 23.92 7.32
C ASN A 182 6.79 23.33 6.61
N LEU A 183 5.93 24.21 6.06
CA LEU A 183 4.73 23.85 5.32
C LEU A 183 4.99 22.91 4.12
N LEU A 184 6.15 23.03 3.47
CA LEU A 184 6.42 22.25 2.25
C LEU A 184 6.86 20.82 2.57
N THR A 185 7.55 20.62 3.69
CA THR A 185 8.10 19.31 4.07
C THR A 185 7.16 18.48 4.94
N MET A 186 6.20 19.11 5.64
CA MET A 186 5.23 18.41 6.48
C MET A 186 4.36 17.44 5.68
N SER A 187 4.00 16.31 6.27
CA SER A 187 3.09 15.32 5.69
C SER A 187 1.64 15.65 6.03
N ARG A 188 0.82 15.99 5.02
CA ARG A 188 -0.62 16.23 5.24
C ARG A 188 -1.35 15.00 5.77
N GLY A 189 -0.95 13.80 5.32
CA GLY A 189 -1.54 12.56 5.80
C GLY A 189 -1.22 12.26 7.25
N GLU A 190 -0.02 12.61 7.72
CA GLU A 190 0.39 12.48 9.12
C GLU A 190 -0.41 13.42 10.01
N VAL A 191 -0.53 14.69 9.62
CA VAL A 191 -1.36 15.68 10.34
C VAL A 191 -2.81 15.21 10.44
N ALA A 192 -3.41 14.75 9.32
CA ALA A 192 -4.78 14.22 9.35
C ALA A 192 -4.89 12.97 10.23
N GLY A 193 -3.92 12.08 10.17
CA GLY A 193 -3.87 10.88 11.01
C GLY A 193 -3.79 11.20 12.50
N ASN A 194 -2.99 12.20 12.90
CA ASN A 194 -2.88 12.64 14.28
C ASN A 194 -4.22 13.17 14.81
N VAL A 195 -4.89 14.04 14.04
CA VAL A 195 -6.20 14.58 14.41
C VAL A 195 -7.23 13.45 14.54
N LEU A 196 -7.29 12.53 13.57
CA LEU A 196 -8.21 11.39 13.60
C LEU A 196 -7.93 10.45 14.79
N ALA A 197 -6.68 10.28 15.19
CA ALA A 197 -6.31 9.43 16.33
C ALA A 197 -6.64 10.08 17.68
N ALA A 198 -6.41 11.39 17.78
CA ALA A 198 -6.57 12.12 19.04
C ALA A 198 -8.02 12.52 19.32
N LEU A 199 -8.84 12.74 18.28
CA LEU A 199 -10.20 13.26 18.39
C LEU A 199 -11.23 12.23 17.90
N PRO A 200 -11.84 11.45 18.82
CA PRO A 200 -12.73 10.34 18.46
C PRO A 200 -13.95 10.73 17.62
N TYR A 201 -14.53 11.89 17.84
CA TYR A 201 -15.72 12.36 17.12
C TYR A 201 -15.41 12.86 15.71
N VAL A 202 -14.13 13.02 15.33
CA VAL A 202 -13.76 13.46 13.98
C VAL A 202 -13.92 12.30 13.00
N ASN A 203 -14.73 12.53 11.97
CA ASN A 203 -15.01 11.60 10.87
C ASN A 203 -13.95 11.74 9.76
N THR A 204 -13.82 12.96 9.22
CA THR A 204 -12.86 13.23 8.14
C THR A 204 -12.01 14.46 8.43
N VAL A 205 -10.78 14.44 7.93
CA VAL A 205 -9.85 15.57 8.04
C VAL A 205 -9.24 15.86 6.69
N GLN A 206 -9.43 17.09 6.23
CA GLN A 206 -8.80 17.61 5.03
C GLN A 206 -7.76 18.65 5.40
N VAL A 207 -6.50 18.40 5.05
CA VAL A 207 -5.39 19.30 5.34
C VAL A 207 -4.95 20.00 4.06
N THR A 208 -5.02 21.32 4.05
CA THR A 208 -4.64 22.18 2.92
C THR A 208 -3.58 23.19 3.34
N ARG A 209 -2.61 23.45 2.47
CA ARG A 209 -1.58 24.47 2.69
C ARG A 209 -1.98 25.74 1.99
N GLN A 210 -2.16 26.82 2.74
CA GLN A 210 -2.36 28.16 2.19
C GLN A 210 -1.05 28.93 2.33
N LEU A 211 -0.28 28.95 1.25
CA LEU A 211 1.01 29.61 1.22
C LEU A 211 0.86 31.13 1.43
N PRO A 212 1.83 31.79 2.07
CA PRO A 212 3.16 31.25 2.40
C PRO A 212 3.25 30.54 3.77
N ASP A 213 2.34 30.76 4.72
CA ASP A 213 2.58 30.51 6.15
C ASP A 213 1.39 29.89 6.90
N THR A 214 0.29 29.58 6.23
CA THR A 214 -0.94 29.14 6.87
C THR A 214 -1.25 27.68 6.56
N LEU A 215 -1.56 26.90 7.61
CA LEU A 215 -2.14 25.57 7.50
C LEU A 215 -3.64 25.65 7.69
N VAL A 216 -4.41 25.05 6.78
CA VAL A 216 -5.86 24.98 6.88
C VAL A 216 -6.27 23.53 7.14
N ILE A 217 -6.98 23.29 8.23
CA ILE A 217 -7.52 22.00 8.62
C ILE A 217 -9.04 22.10 8.58
N THR A 218 -9.67 21.36 7.70
CA THR A 218 -11.13 21.24 7.65
C THR A 218 -11.50 19.87 8.20
N VAL A 219 -12.31 19.84 9.25
CA VAL A 219 -12.79 18.62 9.89
C VAL A 219 -14.28 18.45 9.62
N THR A 220 -14.74 17.21 9.55
CA THR A 220 -16.15 16.86 9.66
C THR A 220 -16.31 15.96 10.86
N GLU A 221 -17.22 16.26 11.73
CA GLU A 221 -17.46 15.50 12.96
C GLU A 221 -18.69 14.61 12.80
N TYR A 222 -18.70 13.49 13.52
CA TYR A 222 -19.90 12.68 13.67
C TYR A 222 -20.89 13.40 14.58
N GLU A 223 -22.08 13.63 14.11
CA GLU A 223 -23.18 14.21 14.87
C GLU A 223 -23.82 13.14 15.75
N THR A 224 -23.96 11.93 15.22
CA THR A 224 -24.62 10.81 15.85
C THR A 224 -23.67 9.88 16.56
N THR A 225 -24.06 9.44 17.74
CA THR A 225 -23.41 8.39 18.52
C THR A 225 -24.44 7.37 19.00
N PHE A 226 -23.95 6.16 19.22
CA PHE A 226 -24.72 5.01 19.69
C PHE A 226 -24.19 4.58 21.06
N ALA A 227 -25.08 4.22 21.96
CA ALA A 227 -24.67 3.71 23.25
C ALA A 227 -24.54 2.19 23.21
N MET A 228 -23.46 1.66 23.73
CA MET A 228 -23.18 0.22 23.85
C MET A 228 -22.62 -0.09 25.24
N THR A 229 -22.87 -1.31 25.71
CA THR A 229 -22.24 -1.79 26.95
C THR A 229 -21.01 -2.64 26.67
N ASP A 230 -20.07 -2.64 27.60
CA ASP A 230 -19.01 -3.63 27.66
C ASP A 230 -19.49 -4.90 28.44
N GLU A 231 -18.59 -5.87 28.57
CA GLU A 231 -18.85 -7.12 29.30
C GLU A 231 -19.11 -6.89 30.82
N SER A 232 -18.70 -5.74 31.35
CA SER A 232 -18.94 -5.34 32.74
C SER A 232 -20.28 -4.59 32.95
N GLY A 233 -20.97 -4.25 31.86
CA GLY A 233 -22.19 -3.44 31.86
C GLY A 233 -21.93 -1.93 31.88
N ALA A 234 -20.70 -1.46 31.71
CA ALA A 234 -20.40 -0.05 31.59
C ALA A 234 -20.75 0.46 30.17
N TYR A 235 -21.36 1.65 30.12
CA TYR A 235 -21.78 2.27 28.87
C TYR A 235 -20.68 3.09 28.22
N TYR A 236 -20.60 2.96 26.89
CA TYR A 236 -19.71 3.75 26.03
C TYR A 236 -20.49 4.29 24.84
N LEU A 237 -20.17 5.50 24.42
CA LEU A 237 -20.63 6.04 23.17
C LEU A 237 -19.69 5.61 22.04
N VAL A 238 -20.27 5.16 20.94
CA VAL A 238 -19.58 4.74 19.73
C VAL A 238 -20.11 5.59 18.58
N THR A 239 -19.24 6.18 17.79
CA THR A 239 -19.63 6.98 16.61
C THR A 239 -20.22 6.09 15.52
N ALA A 240 -20.98 6.65 14.58
CA ALA A 240 -21.52 5.91 13.44
C ALA A 240 -20.44 5.17 12.63
N GLY A 241 -19.19 5.69 12.59
CA GLY A 241 -18.04 5.03 12.00
C GLY A 241 -17.44 3.88 12.80
N GLY A 242 -17.98 3.57 13.99
CA GLY A 242 -17.53 2.46 14.82
C GLY A 242 -16.30 2.78 15.70
N LYS A 243 -16.06 4.04 16.05
CA LYS A 243 -14.99 4.43 16.98
C LYS A 243 -15.56 4.66 18.38
N VAL A 244 -14.92 4.14 19.40
CA VAL A 244 -15.28 4.41 20.80
C VAL A 244 -14.96 5.87 21.12
N ALA A 245 -15.99 6.67 21.41
CA ALA A 245 -15.86 8.10 21.63
C ALA A 245 -15.57 8.44 23.09
N GLU A 246 -16.41 7.95 24.00
CA GLU A 246 -16.26 8.21 25.43
C GLU A 246 -17.00 7.17 26.29
N LYS A 247 -16.63 7.09 27.56
CA LYS A 247 -17.37 6.32 28.56
C LYS A 247 -18.39 7.22 29.25
N VAL A 248 -19.64 6.76 29.35
CA VAL A 248 -20.76 7.53 29.90
C VAL A 248 -21.50 6.77 30.98
N ASN A 249 -22.34 7.46 31.72
CA ASN A 249 -23.28 6.81 32.63
C ASN A 249 -24.55 6.36 31.88
N GLU A 250 -25.38 5.54 32.53
CA GLU A 250 -26.61 5.00 31.93
C GLU A 250 -27.61 6.11 31.52
N LYS A 251 -27.73 7.19 32.32
CA LYS A 251 -28.63 8.29 32.01
C LYS A 251 -28.28 9.01 30.72
N ASP A 252 -26.98 9.26 30.51
CA ASP A 252 -26.51 9.91 29.28
C ASP A 252 -26.58 8.93 28.10
N ALA A 253 -26.29 7.63 28.33
CA ALA A 253 -26.42 6.60 27.31
C ALA A 253 -27.84 6.51 26.74
N ARG A 254 -28.88 6.68 27.56
CA ARG A 254 -30.28 6.66 27.13
C ARG A 254 -30.70 7.85 26.27
N GLN A 255 -29.86 8.87 26.13
CA GLN A 255 -30.09 9.98 25.20
C GLN A 255 -29.68 9.63 23.76
N HIS A 256 -29.09 8.47 23.57
CA HIS A 256 -28.59 7.95 22.28
C HIS A 256 -29.29 6.63 21.96
N VAL A 257 -29.23 6.23 20.70
CA VAL A 257 -29.72 4.90 20.29
C VAL A 257 -28.90 3.83 21.01
N VAL A 258 -29.57 2.97 21.79
CA VAL A 258 -28.89 1.90 22.55
C VAL A 258 -28.79 0.65 21.68
N ILE A 259 -27.58 0.20 21.39
CA ILE A 259 -27.35 -1.10 20.73
C ILE A 259 -27.29 -2.20 21.79
N GLN A 260 -28.21 -3.15 21.69
CA GLN A 260 -28.38 -4.28 22.61
C GLN A 260 -28.02 -5.61 21.91
N GLY A 261 -27.75 -6.65 22.70
CA GLY A 261 -27.44 -7.98 22.18
C GLY A 261 -26.00 -8.13 21.65
N ALA A 262 -25.25 -7.04 21.60
CA ALA A 262 -23.84 -7.00 21.22
C ALA A 262 -23.04 -6.21 22.27
N THR A 263 -21.92 -6.73 22.74
CA THR A 263 -21.10 -6.13 23.78
C THR A 263 -19.72 -5.72 23.25
N LEU A 264 -19.20 -4.62 23.75
CA LEU A 264 -17.83 -4.16 23.44
C LEU A 264 -16.81 -5.02 24.15
N GLN A 265 -15.77 -5.40 23.43
CA GLN A 265 -14.61 -6.12 23.97
C GLN A 265 -13.46 -5.14 24.22
N SER A 266 -13.06 -5.00 25.51
CA SER A 266 -11.95 -4.15 25.93
C SER A 266 -11.96 -2.75 25.27
N PRO A 267 -13.06 -1.96 25.39
CA PRO A 267 -13.19 -0.69 24.72
C PRO A 267 -12.14 0.32 25.17
N GLN A 268 -11.51 1.00 24.23
CA GLN A 268 -10.56 2.09 24.48
C GLN A 268 -11.00 3.33 23.70
N VAL A 269 -11.13 4.44 24.40
CA VAL A 269 -11.50 5.73 23.81
C VAL A 269 -10.49 6.12 22.71
N GLY A 270 -11.01 6.54 21.54
CA GLY A 270 -10.23 6.86 20.36
C GLY A 270 -9.92 5.68 19.45
N GLN A 271 -10.22 4.46 19.87
CA GLN A 271 -9.95 3.25 19.08
C GLN A 271 -11.23 2.72 18.39
N ALA A 272 -11.05 1.90 17.37
CA ALA A 272 -12.17 1.20 16.75
C ALA A 272 -12.81 0.22 17.74
N ALA A 273 -14.13 0.22 17.79
CA ALA A 273 -14.89 -0.68 18.64
C ALA A 273 -14.73 -2.14 18.17
N SER A 274 -14.30 -3.00 19.08
CA SER A 274 -14.31 -4.45 18.88
C SER A 274 -15.55 -5.02 19.56
N ILE A 275 -16.36 -5.79 18.82
CA ILE A 275 -17.64 -6.30 19.28
C ILE A 275 -17.57 -7.83 19.30
N GLY A 276 -18.06 -8.42 20.39
CA GLY A 276 -18.07 -9.86 20.59
C GLY A 276 -18.95 -10.59 19.57
N GLY A 277 -18.77 -11.92 19.48
CA GLY A 277 -19.62 -12.78 18.65
C GLY A 277 -19.44 -12.59 17.13
N GLY A 278 -18.41 -11.90 16.67
CA GLY A 278 -18.19 -11.63 15.23
C GLY A 278 -19.16 -10.60 14.65
N LEU A 279 -19.84 -9.82 15.49
CA LEU A 279 -20.89 -8.87 15.09
C LEU A 279 -20.35 -7.48 14.74
N THR A 280 -19.05 -7.24 14.78
CA THR A 280 -18.45 -5.91 14.55
C THR A 280 -18.92 -5.27 13.25
N GLU A 281 -18.88 -6.00 12.12
CA GLU A 281 -19.31 -5.45 10.83
C GLU A 281 -20.81 -5.25 10.76
N THR A 282 -21.62 -6.16 11.35
CA THR A 282 -23.06 -6.03 11.39
C THR A 282 -23.49 -4.79 12.16
N VAL A 283 -22.96 -4.60 13.38
CA VAL A 283 -23.28 -3.45 14.22
C VAL A 283 -22.80 -2.16 13.56
N ARG A 284 -21.61 -2.15 12.96
CA ARG A 284 -21.11 -0.98 12.23
C ARG A 284 -22.01 -0.61 11.06
N THR A 285 -22.47 -1.59 10.28
CA THR A 285 -23.44 -1.38 9.20
C THR A 285 -24.75 -0.80 9.74
N VAL A 286 -25.28 -1.36 10.82
CA VAL A 286 -26.51 -0.85 11.45
C VAL A 286 -26.35 0.62 11.87
N MET A 287 -25.27 0.97 12.55
CA MET A 287 -25.03 2.34 13.00
C MET A 287 -24.88 3.31 11.80
N THR A 288 -24.12 2.92 10.78
CA THR A 288 -23.90 3.74 9.59
C THR A 288 -25.18 3.96 8.80
N GLU A 289 -25.99 2.92 8.61
CA GLU A 289 -27.24 3.02 7.84
C GLU A 289 -28.34 3.78 8.60
N LEU A 290 -28.39 3.66 9.92
CA LEU A 290 -29.32 4.45 10.76
C LEU A 290 -28.95 5.94 10.73
N ASP A 291 -27.69 6.27 10.79
CA ASP A 291 -27.17 7.65 10.68
C ASP A 291 -27.50 8.23 9.30
N ALA A 292 -27.19 7.48 8.23
CA ALA A 292 -27.47 7.88 6.85
C ALA A 292 -28.99 8.03 6.56
N ALA A 293 -29.80 7.23 7.22
CA ALA A 293 -31.25 7.31 7.11
C ALA A 293 -31.86 8.42 7.98
N GLU A 294 -31.09 9.13 8.80
CA GLU A 294 -31.58 10.18 9.72
C GLU A 294 -32.71 9.68 10.67
N LEU A 295 -32.59 8.40 11.10
CA LEU A 295 -33.61 7.77 11.98
C LEU A 295 -33.14 7.69 13.44
N THR A 296 -32.06 8.28 13.80
CA THR A 296 -31.44 8.19 15.13
C THR A 296 -32.19 8.95 16.23
N GLU A 297 -33.03 9.90 15.86
CA GLU A 297 -33.93 10.58 16.80
C GLU A 297 -35.19 9.77 17.10
N GLN A 298 -35.64 8.93 16.17
CA GLN A 298 -36.88 8.15 16.30
C GLN A 298 -36.64 6.72 16.81
N ILE A 299 -35.45 6.19 16.58
CA ILE A 299 -35.07 4.85 17.06
C ILE A 299 -34.48 4.95 18.47
N THR A 300 -35.13 4.33 19.45
CA THR A 300 -34.68 4.34 20.85
C THR A 300 -33.62 3.26 21.12
N SER A 301 -33.82 2.09 20.53
CA SER A 301 -32.83 1.01 20.65
C SER A 301 -32.83 0.06 19.46
N VAL A 302 -31.71 -0.65 19.28
CA VAL A 302 -31.55 -1.71 18.27
C VAL A 302 -30.96 -2.94 18.92
N THR A 303 -31.64 -4.06 18.83
CA THR A 303 -31.17 -5.34 19.29
C THR A 303 -30.54 -6.10 18.13
N VAL A 304 -29.23 -6.43 18.26
CA VAL A 304 -28.46 -7.23 17.29
C VAL A 304 -28.17 -8.59 17.91
N GLY A 305 -29.07 -9.54 17.72
CA GLY A 305 -28.91 -10.90 18.24
C GLY A 305 -27.98 -11.78 17.38
N SER A 306 -27.92 -11.49 16.07
CA SER A 306 -27.01 -12.11 15.10
C SER A 306 -26.99 -11.27 13.81
N ALA A 307 -26.14 -11.64 12.86
CA ALA A 307 -26.09 -10.96 11.55
C ALA A 307 -27.41 -11.05 10.75
N SER A 308 -28.30 -11.96 11.10
CA SER A 308 -29.62 -12.16 10.47
C SER A 308 -30.80 -11.86 11.37
N LYS A 309 -30.57 -11.38 12.59
CA LYS A 309 -31.62 -11.05 13.55
C LYS A 309 -31.40 -9.68 14.17
N ILE A 310 -31.86 -8.67 13.47
CA ILE A 310 -31.79 -7.26 13.85
C ILE A 310 -33.24 -6.77 14.08
N THR A 311 -33.47 -6.18 15.23
CA THR A 311 -34.78 -5.59 15.62
C THR A 311 -34.54 -4.17 16.12
N ALA A 312 -35.25 -3.21 15.60
CA ALA A 312 -35.23 -1.82 16.05
C ALA A 312 -36.53 -1.45 16.79
N TYR A 313 -36.43 -0.53 17.74
CA TYR A 313 -37.59 0.01 18.45
C TYR A 313 -37.80 1.47 18.06
N TYR A 314 -38.90 1.72 17.35
CA TYR A 314 -39.23 3.04 16.80
C TYR A 314 -40.17 3.79 17.79
N GLU A 315 -39.69 4.91 18.33
CA GLU A 315 -40.44 5.79 19.27
C GLU A 315 -41.10 5.05 20.44
N ASP A 316 -40.55 3.91 20.86
CA ASP A 316 -41.18 2.98 21.83
C ASP A 316 -42.61 2.51 21.46
N ARG A 317 -43.02 2.73 20.23
CA ARG A 317 -44.34 2.37 19.69
C ARG A 317 -44.34 1.11 18.84
N PHE A 318 -43.30 0.95 18.03
CA PHE A 318 -43.19 -0.18 17.12
C PHE A 318 -41.93 -1.00 17.32
N GLU A 319 -42.13 -2.32 17.42
CA GLU A 319 -41.05 -3.28 17.30
C GLU A 319 -40.84 -3.62 15.82
N VAL A 320 -39.71 -3.20 15.25
CA VAL A 320 -39.41 -3.34 13.83
C VAL A 320 -38.41 -4.46 13.59
N HIS A 321 -38.87 -5.56 12.99
CA HIS A 321 -38.03 -6.69 12.63
C HIS A 321 -37.34 -6.44 11.29
N LEU A 322 -36.07 -6.07 11.31
CA LEU A 322 -35.24 -5.80 10.12
C LEU A 322 -34.64 -7.06 9.53
N GLY A 323 -34.50 -8.14 10.34
CA GLY A 323 -33.87 -9.39 9.90
C GLY A 323 -32.36 -9.24 9.67
N SER A 324 -31.91 -9.46 8.47
CA SER A 324 -30.46 -9.34 8.13
C SER A 324 -30.07 -7.89 7.82
N SER A 325 -28.75 -7.62 7.94
CA SER A 325 -28.16 -6.33 7.51
C SER A 325 -28.15 -6.12 5.99
N GLU A 326 -28.56 -7.13 5.21
CA GLU A 326 -28.69 -7.01 3.77
C GLU A 326 -29.80 -6.03 3.39
N ARG A 327 -29.51 -5.14 2.43
CA ARG A 327 -30.46 -4.09 1.96
C ARG A 327 -30.98 -3.20 3.09
N LEU A 328 -30.20 -3.02 4.17
CA LEU A 328 -30.66 -2.29 5.37
C LEU A 328 -31.05 -0.85 5.04
N ALA A 329 -30.31 -0.12 4.21
CA ALA A 329 -30.69 1.20 3.73
C ALA A 329 -32.11 1.22 3.12
N TYR A 330 -32.42 0.28 2.24
CA TYR A 330 -33.72 0.15 1.63
C TYR A 330 -34.81 -0.13 2.65
N LYS A 331 -34.57 -1.02 3.62
CA LYS A 331 -35.56 -1.35 4.69
C LYS A 331 -35.83 -0.15 5.58
N LEU A 332 -34.83 0.67 5.89
CA LEU A 332 -35.00 1.88 6.70
C LEU A 332 -35.79 2.97 5.94
N GLU A 333 -35.51 3.17 4.65
CA GLU A 333 -36.34 4.07 3.83
C GLU A 333 -37.76 3.56 3.66
N PHE A 334 -37.93 2.24 3.52
CA PHE A 334 -39.26 1.63 3.47
C PHE A 334 -40.01 1.77 4.82
N LEU A 335 -39.28 1.64 5.95
CA LEU A 335 -39.83 1.91 7.28
C LEU A 335 -40.48 3.31 7.37
N LYS A 336 -39.78 4.35 6.90
CA LYS A 336 -40.33 5.72 6.89
C LYS A 336 -41.67 5.79 6.16
N THR A 337 -41.76 5.12 5.01
CA THR A 337 -42.98 5.07 4.21
C THR A 337 -44.10 4.34 4.94
N VAL A 338 -43.78 3.22 5.62
CA VAL A 338 -44.76 2.44 6.39
C VAL A 338 -45.26 3.21 7.60
N ILE A 339 -44.35 3.85 8.35
CA ILE A 339 -44.72 4.67 9.54
C ILE A 339 -45.57 5.85 9.15
N ALA A 340 -45.26 6.54 8.04
CA ALA A 340 -46.08 7.68 7.57
C ALA A 340 -47.56 7.33 7.26
N GLN A 341 -47.85 6.05 7.09
CA GLN A 341 -49.25 5.56 6.88
C GLN A 341 -49.93 5.17 8.19
N GLN A 342 -49.20 5.10 9.31
CA GLN A 342 -49.75 4.74 10.59
C GLN A 342 -50.26 5.99 11.33
N LYS A 343 -51.22 5.78 12.22
CA LYS A 343 -51.70 6.84 13.11
C LYS A 343 -50.67 7.07 14.24
N ASP A 344 -50.59 8.31 14.74
CA ASP A 344 -49.61 8.69 15.76
C ASP A 344 -49.75 7.91 17.08
N TYR A 345 -50.96 7.41 17.39
CA TYR A 345 -51.22 6.60 18.58
C TYR A 345 -51.14 5.09 18.35
N ALA A 346 -50.84 4.65 17.13
CA ALA A 346 -50.73 3.23 16.83
C ALA A 346 -49.47 2.62 17.43
N THR A 347 -49.61 1.43 17.99
CA THR A 347 -48.50 0.59 18.50
C THR A 347 -48.57 -0.80 17.87
N GLY A 348 -47.46 -1.52 17.88
CA GLY A 348 -47.47 -2.86 17.34
C GLY A 348 -46.09 -3.35 16.83
N SER A 349 -46.13 -4.26 15.87
CA SER A 349 -44.93 -4.78 15.24
C SER A 349 -44.93 -4.60 13.71
N ILE A 350 -43.78 -4.32 13.15
CA ILE A 350 -43.58 -4.15 11.71
C ILE A 350 -42.49 -5.16 11.28
N ASP A 351 -42.84 -6.06 10.39
CA ASP A 351 -41.88 -7.02 9.84
C ASP A 351 -41.40 -6.54 8.46
N LEU A 352 -40.10 -6.27 8.37
CA LEU A 352 -39.35 -5.84 7.20
C LEU A 352 -38.25 -6.85 6.81
N THR A 353 -38.41 -8.13 7.15
CA THR A 353 -37.45 -9.15 6.78
C THR A 353 -37.36 -9.36 5.26
N LEU A 354 -38.42 -8.94 4.52
CA LEU A 354 -38.49 -8.91 3.04
C LEU A 354 -38.12 -10.26 2.38
N SER A 355 -38.52 -11.36 3.02
CA SER A 355 -38.23 -12.72 2.52
C SER A 355 -39.09 -13.08 1.29
N ASP A 356 -40.26 -12.48 1.14
CA ASP A 356 -41.22 -12.75 0.06
C ASP A 356 -41.73 -11.45 -0.59
N GLY A 357 -40.83 -10.84 -1.40
CA GLY A 357 -41.25 -9.73 -2.29
C GLY A 357 -41.62 -8.47 -1.58
N ASP A 358 -40.70 -7.65 -1.20
CA ASP A 358 -40.74 -6.22 -0.78
C ASP A 358 -42.08 -5.76 -0.09
N GLN A 359 -42.70 -6.62 0.72
CA GLN A 359 -43.92 -6.32 1.47
C GLN A 359 -43.62 -6.20 2.97
N ALA A 360 -44.14 -5.14 3.58
CA ALA A 360 -44.12 -5.00 5.04
C ALA A 360 -45.36 -5.64 5.64
N HIS A 361 -45.19 -6.41 6.71
CA HIS A 361 -46.31 -6.91 7.49
C HIS A 361 -46.43 -6.08 8.76
N VAL A 362 -47.52 -5.31 8.85
CA VAL A 362 -47.83 -4.49 10.03
C VAL A 362 -48.89 -5.20 10.87
N ARG A 363 -48.59 -5.42 12.15
CA ARG A 363 -49.52 -5.96 13.13
C ARG A 363 -49.69 -4.90 14.23
N LEU A 364 -50.88 -4.35 14.30
CA LEU A 364 -51.21 -3.36 15.34
C LEU A 364 -51.69 -4.06 16.59
N ASP A 365 -51.35 -3.48 17.74
CA ASP A 365 -51.91 -3.89 19.02
C ASP A 365 -53.36 -3.38 19.11
N SER A 366 -54.26 -4.17 19.69
CA SER A 366 -55.69 -3.90 19.81
C SER A 366 -56.01 -3.15 21.10
#